data_ce46373fd57206d44c4c7f5b9dccc7a8
#
_entry.id   ce46373fd57206d44c4c7f5b9dccc7a8
#
_cell.length_a   1.000
_cell.length_b   1.000
_cell.length_c   1.000
_cell.angle_alpha   90.00
_cell.angle_beta   90.00
_cell.angle_gamma   90.00
#
_symmetry.space_group_name_H-M   'P 1'
#
loop_
_entity.id
_entity.type
_entity.pdbx_description
1 polymer ?
#
loop_
_entity_poly.entity_id
_entity_poly.type
_entity_poly.pdbx_seq_one_letter_code
_entity_poly.pdbx_strand_id
1 'polypeptide(L)'
;MHSTVRSFRTPDGVRLGVEDSGDPTAPLVLLAGGTTMLSWPDALCETLARGGRHVVRYDLRDSGASTTVDPEAPVYTLRDLAADAIALARGLDYRPAHLAGIGVRGMVAQVAAFDHPEAFSALTLAGTRPVAPGPVDDDLPDQDAATLGRRFALPMPDWSDRAAVAAFAAGAEILGDDPAAARAKAERIFDRTPGTEPAVQMANQMGVVFAGGLHR
;
A
#
# COMPACT_ATOMS: atom_id res chain seq x y z
N MET A 1 9.26 -20.92 -4.73
CA MET A 1 9.49 -20.37 -3.38
C MET A 1 8.12 -20.21 -2.76
N HIS A 2 7.88 -20.62 -1.50
CA HIS A 2 6.55 -20.51 -0.91
C HIS A 2 6.43 -19.15 -0.26
N SER A 3 5.43 -18.37 -0.66
CA SER A 3 5.01 -17.20 0.10
C SER A 3 4.07 -17.64 1.22
N THR A 4 4.24 -17.08 2.41
CA THR A 4 3.40 -17.40 3.56
C THR A 4 2.50 -16.20 3.86
N VAL A 5 1.19 -16.42 3.76
CA VAL A 5 0.18 -15.41 4.12
C VAL A 5 -0.14 -15.57 5.60
N ARG A 6 -0.05 -14.47 6.35
CA ARG A 6 -0.38 -14.42 7.78
C ARG A 6 -1.01 -13.10 8.17
N SER A 7 -1.46 -12.97 9.39
CA SER A 7 -1.87 -11.70 9.97
C SER A 7 -0.91 -11.27 11.07
N PHE A 8 -0.63 -9.99 11.13
CA PHE A 8 0.14 -9.35 12.19
C PHE A 8 -0.80 -8.44 12.98
N ARG A 9 -0.68 -8.45 14.30
CA ARG A 9 -1.45 -7.55 15.17
C ARG A 9 -0.52 -6.48 15.74
N THR A 10 -0.86 -5.23 15.50
CA THR A 10 -0.14 -4.08 16.04
C THR A 10 -0.41 -3.90 17.54
N PRO A 11 0.40 -3.14 18.28
CA PRO A 11 0.20 -2.88 19.71
C PRO A 11 -1.15 -2.24 20.05
N ASP A 12 -1.70 -1.42 19.16
CA ASP A 12 -3.03 -0.80 19.28
C ASP A 12 -4.19 -1.72 18.82
N GLY A 13 -3.88 -2.98 18.48
CA GLY A 13 -4.85 -4.02 18.20
C GLY A 13 -5.29 -4.14 16.75
N VAL A 14 -4.75 -3.32 15.84
CA VAL A 14 -5.04 -3.41 14.40
C VAL A 14 -4.47 -4.69 13.82
N ARG A 15 -5.24 -5.35 12.97
CA ARG A 15 -4.78 -6.51 12.23
C ARG A 15 -4.32 -6.08 10.83
N LEU A 16 -3.09 -6.43 10.48
CA LEU A 16 -2.52 -6.23 9.15
C LEU A 16 -2.41 -7.58 8.43
N GLY A 17 -2.86 -7.62 7.18
CA GLY A 17 -2.58 -8.75 6.28
C GLY A 17 -1.13 -8.67 5.80
N VAL A 18 -0.38 -9.76 5.95
CA VAL A 18 1.06 -9.81 5.68
C VAL A 18 1.39 -11.01 4.83
N GLU A 19 2.33 -10.86 3.92
CA GLU A 19 2.87 -11.95 3.11
C GLU A 19 4.39 -11.88 3.08
N ASP A 20 5.04 -12.98 3.42
CA ASP A 20 6.48 -13.11 3.52
C ASP A 20 7.03 -13.94 2.35
N SER A 21 8.23 -13.60 1.89
CA SER A 21 9.00 -14.35 0.90
C SER A 21 10.49 -14.31 1.25
N GLY A 22 11.20 -15.39 1.00
CA GLY A 22 12.63 -15.50 1.26
C GLY A 22 12.98 -16.09 2.62
N ASP A 23 14.25 -16.00 2.96
CA ASP A 23 14.78 -16.49 4.25
C ASP A 23 14.44 -15.46 5.36
N PRO A 24 13.70 -15.87 6.41
CA PRO A 24 13.35 -14.96 7.50
C PRO A 24 14.55 -14.46 8.31
N THR A 25 15.74 -15.02 8.13
CA THR A 25 16.97 -14.55 8.77
C THR A 25 17.77 -13.57 7.91
N ALA A 26 17.37 -13.36 6.65
CA ALA A 26 18.02 -12.43 5.74
C ALA A 26 17.59 -10.97 6.02
N PRO A 27 18.35 -9.97 5.56
CA PRO A 27 17.97 -8.57 5.73
C PRO A 27 16.57 -8.25 5.21
N LEU A 28 15.76 -7.58 6.04
CA LEU A 28 14.37 -7.27 5.76
C LEU A 28 14.21 -6.16 4.70
N VAL A 29 13.35 -6.41 3.73
CA VAL A 29 12.73 -5.41 2.85
C VAL A 29 11.24 -5.39 3.14
N LEU A 30 10.77 -4.28 3.70
CA LEU A 30 9.36 -4.05 4.01
C LEU A 30 8.71 -3.22 2.92
N LEU A 31 7.67 -3.75 2.29
CA LEU A 31 7.00 -3.17 1.14
C LEU A 31 5.62 -2.66 1.52
N ALA A 32 5.47 -1.34 1.64
CA ALA A 32 4.17 -0.69 1.82
C ALA A 32 3.51 -0.54 0.43
N GLY A 33 2.43 -1.29 0.19
CA GLY A 33 1.76 -1.36 -1.10
C GLY A 33 0.95 -0.11 -1.44
N GLY A 34 0.55 0.03 -2.70
CA GLY A 34 -0.33 1.09 -3.20
C GLY A 34 -1.77 0.92 -2.69
N THR A 35 -2.69 0.38 -3.51
CA THR A 35 -4.06 0.08 -3.05
C THR A 35 -4.07 -1.08 -2.07
N THR A 36 -3.30 -2.14 -2.34
CA THR A 36 -3.07 -3.29 -1.45
C THR A 36 -1.62 -3.74 -1.58
N MET A 37 -1.20 -4.73 -0.78
CA MET A 37 0.12 -5.35 -0.91
C MET A 37 0.39 -5.89 -2.32
N LEU A 38 -0.65 -6.24 -3.10
CA LEU A 38 -0.51 -6.74 -4.46
C LEU A 38 -0.12 -5.65 -5.49
N SER A 39 0.03 -4.39 -5.06
CA SER A 39 0.69 -3.35 -5.86
C SER A 39 2.19 -3.66 -6.07
N TRP A 40 2.77 -4.49 -5.22
CA TRP A 40 4.10 -5.06 -5.38
C TRP A 40 3.98 -6.43 -6.05
N PRO A 41 4.43 -6.58 -7.33
CA PRO A 41 4.27 -7.83 -8.07
C PRO A 41 4.99 -9.02 -7.41
N ASP A 42 4.40 -10.21 -7.54
CA ASP A 42 4.99 -11.45 -7.00
C ASP A 42 6.42 -11.66 -7.55
N ALA A 43 6.62 -11.42 -8.85
CA ALA A 43 7.92 -11.54 -9.50
C ALA A 43 9.01 -10.63 -8.89
N LEU A 44 8.65 -9.43 -8.43
CA LEU A 44 9.57 -8.54 -7.72
C LEU A 44 9.94 -9.13 -6.35
N CYS A 45 8.93 -9.54 -5.58
CA CYS A 45 9.14 -10.17 -4.26
C CYS A 45 10.03 -11.41 -4.37
N GLU A 46 9.77 -12.26 -5.36
CA GLU A 46 10.61 -13.46 -5.62
C GLU A 46 12.02 -13.09 -6.04
N THR A 47 12.20 -12.05 -6.85
CA THR A 47 13.53 -11.61 -7.29
C THR A 47 14.36 -11.08 -6.14
N LEU A 48 13.77 -10.27 -5.27
CA LEU A 48 14.43 -9.77 -4.06
C LEU A 48 14.76 -10.91 -3.10
N ALA A 49 13.84 -11.86 -2.93
CA ALA A 49 14.04 -13.02 -2.07
C ALA A 49 15.17 -13.94 -2.60
N ARG A 50 15.24 -14.19 -3.93
CA ARG A 50 16.39 -14.88 -4.54
C ARG A 50 17.70 -14.13 -4.39
N GLY A 51 17.64 -12.80 -4.29
CA GLY A 51 18.77 -11.92 -4.00
C GLY A 51 19.19 -11.89 -2.52
N GLY A 52 18.71 -12.84 -1.70
CA GLY A 52 19.07 -12.97 -0.29
C GLY A 52 18.41 -11.94 0.61
N ARG A 53 17.15 -11.58 0.35
CA ARG A 53 16.34 -10.70 1.19
C ARG A 53 15.17 -11.47 1.80
N HIS A 54 14.82 -11.11 3.05
CA HIS A 54 13.51 -11.38 3.61
C HIS A 54 12.57 -10.28 3.12
N VAL A 55 11.63 -10.61 2.27
CA VAL A 55 10.70 -9.66 1.67
C VAL A 55 9.35 -9.80 2.33
N VAL A 56 8.87 -8.72 2.90
CA VAL A 56 7.56 -8.66 3.54
C VAL A 56 6.74 -7.55 2.88
N ARG A 57 5.63 -7.92 2.26
CA ARG A 57 4.61 -6.96 1.81
C ARG A 57 3.39 -7.05 2.71
N TYR A 58 2.71 -5.94 2.91
CA TYR A 58 1.55 -5.90 3.79
C TYR A 58 0.45 -4.97 3.27
N ASP A 59 -0.79 -5.29 3.63
CA ASP A 59 -1.94 -4.41 3.44
C ASP A 59 -1.99 -3.40 4.59
N LEU A 60 -2.13 -2.12 4.27
CA LEU A 60 -2.38 -1.09 5.27
C LEU A 60 -3.81 -1.20 5.81
N ARG A 61 -4.13 -0.48 6.89
CA ARG A 61 -5.51 -0.29 7.35
C ARG A 61 -6.38 0.10 6.16
N ASP A 62 -7.61 -0.35 6.14
CA ASP A 62 -8.55 -0.14 5.03
C ASP A 62 -8.03 -0.62 3.68
N SER A 63 -7.28 -1.72 3.67
CA SER A 63 -6.90 -2.38 2.42
C SER A 63 -6.81 -3.89 2.58
N GLY A 64 -7.19 -4.61 1.53
CA GLY A 64 -7.06 -6.05 1.42
C GLY A 64 -7.58 -6.80 2.64
N ALA A 65 -6.72 -7.61 3.26
CA ALA A 65 -7.05 -8.43 4.42
C ALA A 65 -6.82 -7.74 5.79
N SER A 66 -6.44 -6.46 5.79
CA SER A 66 -6.24 -5.68 7.03
C SER A 66 -7.56 -5.21 7.63
N THR A 67 -7.50 -4.69 8.86
CA THR A 67 -8.66 -4.13 9.54
C THR A 67 -9.29 -3.03 8.71
N THR A 68 -10.60 -3.13 8.48
CA THR A 68 -11.43 -2.04 7.96
C THR A 68 -11.97 -1.24 9.14
N VAL A 69 -11.77 0.08 9.09
CA VAL A 69 -12.20 1.00 10.15
C VAL A 69 -13.63 1.48 9.87
N ASP A 70 -14.36 1.89 10.90
CA ASP A 70 -15.70 2.44 10.75
C ASP A 70 -15.68 3.66 9.81
N PRO A 71 -16.44 3.66 8.70
CA PRO A 71 -16.46 4.76 7.75
C PRO A 71 -17.02 6.06 8.33
N GLU A 72 -17.87 5.96 9.36
CA GLU A 72 -18.44 7.13 10.04
C GLU A 72 -17.42 7.85 10.93
N ALA A 73 -16.31 7.17 11.25
CA ALA A 73 -15.28 7.71 12.12
C ALA A 73 -13.89 7.17 11.76
N PRO A 74 -13.34 7.45 10.58
CA PRO A 74 -11.94 7.12 10.30
C PRO A 74 -11.04 7.96 11.21
N VAL A 75 -10.55 7.35 12.30
CA VAL A 75 -9.79 8.04 13.36
C VAL A 75 -8.28 7.78 13.24
N TYR A 76 -7.75 7.60 12.05
CA TYR A 76 -6.33 7.39 11.87
C TYR A 76 -5.72 8.37 10.85
N THR A 77 -4.43 8.57 10.97
CA THR A 77 -3.64 9.54 10.20
C THR A 77 -2.53 8.84 9.42
N LEU A 78 -1.78 9.58 8.62
CA LEU A 78 -0.55 9.06 8.00
C LEU A 78 0.47 8.59 9.06
N ARG A 79 0.49 9.21 10.25
CA ARG A 79 1.37 8.78 11.36
C ARG A 79 0.97 7.45 11.97
N ASP A 80 -0.33 7.18 12.05
CA ASP A 80 -0.80 5.87 12.50
C ASP A 80 -0.41 4.77 11.50
N LEU A 81 -0.49 5.06 10.20
CA LEU A 81 -0.02 4.14 9.16
C LEU A 81 1.51 3.94 9.21
N ALA A 82 2.25 5.00 9.52
CA ALA A 82 3.70 4.92 9.73
C ALA A 82 4.03 4.09 10.98
N ALA A 83 3.28 4.28 12.08
CA ALA A 83 3.40 3.48 13.30
C ALA A 83 3.14 1.98 13.05
N ASP A 84 2.19 1.64 12.16
CA ASP A 84 1.96 0.26 11.73
C ASP A 84 3.20 -0.35 11.06
N ALA A 85 3.83 0.39 10.14
CA ALA A 85 5.05 -0.06 9.47
C ALA A 85 6.20 -0.29 10.47
N ILE A 86 6.34 0.60 11.44
CA ILE A 86 7.34 0.50 12.50
C ILE A 86 7.04 -0.70 13.42
N ALA A 87 5.78 -0.87 13.82
CA ALA A 87 5.36 -2.00 14.64
C ALA A 87 5.63 -3.33 13.93
N LEU A 88 5.35 -3.40 12.63
CA LEU A 88 5.61 -4.58 11.81
C LEU A 88 7.12 -4.86 11.71
N ALA A 89 7.95 -3.85 11.39
CA ALA A 89 9.40 -4.00 11.34
C ALA A 89 9.96 -4.51 12.68
N ARG A 90 9.52 -3.92 13.78
CA ARG A 90 9.92 -4.30 15.15
C ARG A 90 9.46 -5.71 15.53
N GLY A 91 8.23 -6.07 15.13
CA GLY A 91 7.66 -7.39 15.42
C GLY A 91 8.32 -8.53 14.63
N LEU A 92 9.07 -8.19 13.58
CA LEU A 92 9.87 -9.13 12.81
C LEU A 92 11.31 -9.24 13.31
N ASP A 93 11.67 -8.56 14.40
CA ASP A 93 13.00 -8.51 15.01
C ASP A 93 14.13 -7.99 14.10
N TYR A 94 13.77 -7.27 13.02
CA TYR A 94 14.76 -6.70 12.10
C TYR A 94 15.02 -5.24 12.40
N ARG A 95 16.32 -4.90 12.52
CA ARG A 95 16.75 -3.52 12.69
C ARG A 95 18.16 -3.32 12.13
N PRO A 96 18.33 -2.31 11.31
CA PRO A 96 17.32 -1.51 10.59
C PRO A 96 16.79 -2.21 9.33
N ALA A 97 15.53 -1.98 8.96
CA ALA A 97 14.92 -2.54 7.76
C ALA A 97 15.08 -1.62 6.54
N HIS A 98 14.98 -2.15 5.32
CA HIS A 98 14.77 -1.34 4.13
C HIS A 98 13.27 -1.15 3.93
N LEU A 99 12.78 0.08 3.98
CA LEU A 99 11.36 0.40 3.75
C LEU A 99 11.16 0.90 2.31
N ALA A 100 10.17 0.34 1.61
CA ALA A 100 9.78 0.82 0.29
C ALA A 100 8.29 1.18 0.27
N GLY A 101 7.96 2.31 -0.37
CA GLY A 101 6.59 2.79 -0.52
C GLY A 101 6.28 3.23 -1.93
N ILE A 102 5.07 2.89 -2.43
CA ILE A 102 4.59 3.26 -3.76
C ILE A 102 3.36 4.16 -3.67
N GLY A 103 3.30 5.22 -4.49
CA GLY A 103 2.19 6.18 -4.54
C GLY A 103 2.00 6.88 -3.19
N VAL A 104 0.75 6.97 -2.71
CA VAL A 104 0.42 7.56 -1.40
C VAL A 104 1.15 6.85 -0.25
N ARG A 105 1.45 5.56 -0.40
CA ARG A 105 2.17 4.79 0.63
C ARG A 105 3.65 5.15 0.71
N GLY A 106 4.19 5.79 -0.32
CA GLY A 106 5.48 6.47 -0.24
C GLY A 106 5.46 7.63 0.75
N MET A 107 4.32 8.31 0.95
CA MET A 107 4.17 9.32 2.01
C MET A 107 4.22 8.68 3.40
N VAL A 108 3.59 7.52 3.59
CA VAL A 108 3.69 6.74 4.84
C VAL A 108 5.14 6.37 5.13
N ALA A 109 5.87 5.91 4.11
CA ALA A 109 7.28 5.55 4.24
C ALA A 109 8.17 6.75 4.59
N GLN A 110 7.89 7.94 4.04
CA GLN A 110 8.58 9.19 4.40
C GLN A 110 8.33 9.55 5.87
N VAL A 111 7.07 9.51 6.33
CA VAL A 111 6.72 9.80 7.74
C VAL A 111 7.39 8.80 8.66
N ALA A 112 7.34 7.50 8.36
CA ALA A 112 7.96 6.47 9.17
C ALA A 112 9.48 6.67 9.31
N ALA A 113 10.17 6.97 8.19
CA ALA A 113 11.61 7.21 8.19
C ALA A 113 11.99 8.53 8.89
N PHE A 114 11.14 9.55 8.83
CA PHE A 114 11.35 10.82 9.50
C PHE A 114 11.16 10.70 11.02
N ASP A 115 10.05 10.08 11.45
CA ASP A 115 9.71 9.96 12.86
C ASP A 115 10.57 8.89 13.58
N HIS A 116 11.08 7.87 12.84
CA HIS A 116 11.87 6.75 13.36
C HIS A 116 13.04 6.38 12.46
N PRO A 117 14.01 7.29 12.25
CA PRO A 117 15.15 7.05 11.36
C PRO A 117 16.00 5.84 11.76
N GLU A 118 16.02 5.50 13.06
CA GLU A 118 16.76 4.34 13.57
C GLU A 118 16.15 2.99 13.17
N ALA A 119 14.88 2.97 12.76
CA ALA A 119 14.19 1.75 12.36
C ALA A 119 14.51 1.31 10.93
N PHE A 120 15.11 2.18 10.13
CA PHE A 120 15.28 1.94 8.70
C PHE A 120 16.71 2.24 8.23
N SER A 121 17.28 1.29 7.46
CA SER A 121 18.61 1.43 6.85
C SER A 121 18.58 2.14 5.49
N ALA A 122 17.44 2.05 4.81
CA ALA A 122 17.25 2.63 3.49
C ALA A 122 15.75 2.88 3.23
N LEU A 123 15.49 3.82 2.32
CA LEU A 123 14.16 4.17 1.87
C LEU A 123 14.10 4.12 0.35
N THR A 124 13.10 3.42 -0.21
CA THR A 124 12.77 3.47 -1.63
C THR A 124 11.39 4.08 -1.82
N LEU A 125 11.32 5.12 -2.62
CA LEU A 125 10.08 5.83 -2.94
C LEU A 125 9.80 5.71 -4.43
N ALA A 126 8.62 5.15 -4.78
CA ALA A 126 8.21 4.97 -6.16
C ALA A 126 6.90 5.71 -6.44
N GLY A 127 6.89 6.61 -7.45
CA GLY A 127 5.69 7.32 -7.88
C GLY A 127 4.95 8.04 -6.76
N THR A 128 5.67 8.67 -5.84
CA THR A 128 5.11 9.40 -4.69
C THR A 128 5.51 10.88 -4.75
N ARG A 129 4.87 11.67 -3.90
CA ARG A 129 5.20 13.09 -3.71
C ARG A 129 5.64 13.35 -2.26
N PRO A 130 6.27 14.51 -1.97
CA PRO A 130 6.56 14.94 -0.61
C PRO A 130 5.31 14.98 0.26
N VAL A 131 5.45 14.69 1.55
CA VAL A 131 4.36 14.73 2.52
C VAL A 131 3.95 16.15 2.87
N ALA A 132 4.91 17.07 2.96
CA ALA A 132 4.64 18.47 3.25
C ALA A 132 4.26 19.23 1.98
N PRO A 133 3.25 20.13 2.06
CA PRO A 133 3.02 21.08 0.98
C PRO A 133 4.24 22.00 0.88
N GLY A 134 4.85 22.03 -0.28
CA GLY A 134 5.96 22.92 -0.61
C GLY A 134 5.79 23.43 -2.04
N PRO A 135 6.52 24.47 -2.45
CA PRO A 135 6.55 24.83 -3.85
C PRO A 135 7.03 23.60 -4.65
N VAL A 136 6.23 23.22 -5.63
CA VAL A 136 6.66 22.22 -6.62
C VAL A 136 7.69 22.91 -7.49
N ASP A 137 8.83 22.28 -7.68
CA ASP A 137 9.86 22.79 -8.59
C ASP A 137 9.25 22.86 -10.00
N ASP A 138 9.31 24.01 -10.64
CA ASP A 138 8.74 24.23 -11.99
C ASP A 138 9.38 23.30 -13.04
N ASP A 139 10.55 22.72 -12.72
CA ASP A 139 11.26 21.74 -13.55
C ASP A 139 10.71 20.30 -13.46
N LEU A 140 9.82 20.03 -12.50
CA LEU A 140 9.21 18.71 -12.38
C LEU A 140 7.99 18.60 -13.29
N PRO A 141 7.90 17.52 -14.11
CA PRO A 141 6.75 17.34 -14.99
C PRO A 141 5.48 17.17 -14.18
N ASP A 142 4.46 17.94 -14.51
CA ASP A 142 3.12 17.76 -13.99
C ASP A 142 2.53 16.39 -14.41
N GLN A 143 1.55 15.94 -13.63
CA GLN A 143 0.77 14.76 -14.03
C GLN A 143 0.03 15.06 -15.34
N ASP A 144 0.11 14.12 -16.30
CA ASP A 144 -0.61 14.26 -17.56
C ASP A 144 -2.14 14.38 -17.31
N ALA A 145 -2.66 15.59 -17.55
CA ALA A 145 -4.06 15.92 -17.31
C ALA A 145 -5.03 15.04 -18.14
N ALA A 146 -4.62 14.62 -19.35
CA ALA A 146 -5.44 13.75 -20.18
C ALA A 146 -5.54 12.34 -19.57
N THR A 147 -4.45 11.83 -19.03
CA THR A 147 -4.40 10.54 -18.34
C THR A 147 -5.24 10.56 -17.06
N LEU A 148 -5.12 11.60 -16.25
CA LEU A 148 -5.96 11.79 -15.06
C LEU A 148 -7.44 11.92 -15.45
N GLY A 149 -7.75 12.71 -16.48
CA GLY A 149 -9.12 12.88 -16.96
C GLY A 149 -9.75 11.56 -17.39
N ARG A 150 -9.03 10.70 -18.11
CA ARG A 150 -9.54 9.36 -18.47
C ARG A 150 -9.85 8.51 -17.25
N ARG A 151 -8.96 8.52 -16.25
CA ARG A 151 -9.15 7.75 -15.00
C ARG A 151 -10.38 8.20 -14.22
N PHE A 152 -10.56 9.52 -14.06
CA PHE A 152 -11.69 10.08 -13.32
C PHE A 152 -13.02 10.04 -14.13
N ALA A 153 -12.97 9.84 -15.43
CA ALA A 153 -14.16 9.68 -16.27
C ALA A 153 -14.77 8.27 -16.22
N LEU A 154 -14.07 7.29 -15.67
CA LEU A 154 -14.61 5.94 -15.53
C LEU A 154 -15.76 5.91 -14.52
N PRO A 155 -16.90 5.31 -14.86
CA PRO A 155 -17.99 5.14 -13.91
C PRO A 155 -17.55 4.23 -12.79
N MET A 156 -17.91 4.60 -11.54
CA MET A 156 -17.61 3.77 -10.37
C MET A 156 -18.36 2.43 -10.49
N PRO A 157 -17.70 1.31 -10.21
CA PRO A 157 -18.33 0.00 -10.29
C PRO A 157 -19.23 -0.24 -9.08
N ASP A 158 -20.09 -1.24 -9.17
CA ASP A 158 -20.62 -1.88 -7.97
C ASP A 158 -19.47 -2.63 -7.28
N TRP A 159 -19.06 -2.13 -6.12
CA TRP A 159 -17.94 -2.68 -5.36
C TRP A 159 -18.22 -4.06 -4.76
N SER A 160 -19.48 -4.52 -4.76
CA SER A 160 -19.85 -5.88 -4.37
C SER A 160 -19.79 -6.89 -5.54
N ASP A 161 -19.71 -6.39 -6.77
CA ASP A 161 -19.61 -7.22 -7.96
C ASP A 161 -18.14 -7.39 -8.40
N ARG A 162 -17.62 -8.59 -8.18
CA ARG A 162 -16.24 -8.98 -8.55
C ARG A 162 -15.90 -8.69 -10.02
N ALA A 163 -16.83 -8.96 -10.93
CA ALA A 163 -16.59 -8.77 -12.36
C ALA A 163 -16.60 -7.28 -12.74
N ALA A 164 -17.47 -6.48 -12.13
CA ALA A 164 -17.51 -5.03 -12.33
C ALA A 164 -16.22 -4.37 -11.79
N VAL A 165 -15.76 -4.76 -10.60
CA VAL A 165 -14.51 -4.27 -10.01
C VAL A 165 -13.31 -4.64 -10.88
N ALA A 166 -13.25 -5.86 -11.39
CA ALA A 166 -12.18 -6.30 -12.27
C ALA A 166 -12.17 -5.55 -13.62
N ALA A 167 -13.36 -5.30 -14.18
CA ALA A 167 -13.49 -4.52 -15.41
C ALA A 167 -13.07 -3.05 -15.21
N PHE A 168 -13.50 -2.44 -14.10
CA PHE A 168 -13.08 -1.08 -13.72
C PHE A 168 -11.57 -0.97 -13.59
N ALA A 169 -10.93 -1.90 -12.88
CA ALA A 169 -9.48 -1.90 -12.69
C ALA A 169 -8.73 -2.04 -14.03
N ALA A 170 -9.21 -2.90 -14.94
CA ALA A 170 -8.61 -3.03 -16.26
C ALA A 170 -8.76 -1.76 -17.12
N GLY A 171 -9.89 -1.04 -16.98
CA GLY A 171 -10.11 0.25 -17.66
C GLY A 171 -9.33 1.41 -17.04
N ALA A 172 -9.03 1.34 -15.75
CA ALA A 172 -8.30 2.36 -15.01
C ALA A 172 -6.77 2.22 -15.13
N GLU A 173 -6.27 1.15 -15.77
CA GLU A 173 -4.83 0.93 -15.91
C GLU A 173 -4.23 1.98 -16.85
N ILE A 174 -3.25 2.71 -16.33
CA ILE A 174 -2.65 3.85 -17.03
C ILE A 174 -1.16 3.61 -17.32
N LEU A 175 -0.52 2.75 -16.55
CA LEU A 175 0.93 2.57 -16.57
C LEU A 175 1.41 1.52 -17.59
N GLY A 176 0.51 1.04 -18.46
CA GLY A 176 0.85 0.11 -19.53
C GLY A 176 0.91 -1.36 -19.12
N ASP A 177 0.33 -1.70 -17.96
CA ASP A 177 0.07 -3.09 -17.64
C ASP A 177 -0.92 -3.69 -18.65
N ASP A 178 -0.71 -4.96 -18.99
CA ASP A 178 -1.70 -5.70 -19.78
C ASP A 178 -3.07 -5.67 -19.07
N PRO A 179 -4.17 -5.26 -19.76
CA PRO A 179 -5.50 -5.26 -19.19
C PRO A 179 -5.93 -6.59 -18.57
N ALA A 180 -5.43 -7.71 -19.09
CA ALA A 180 -5.68 -9.04 -18.51
C ALA A 180 -4.97 -9.20 -17.17
N ALA A 181 -3.73 -8.72 -17.04
CA ALA A 181 -2.99 -8.73 -15.78
C ALA A 181 -3.64 -7.80 -14.74
N ALA A 182 -4.09 -6.61 -15.15
CA ALA A 182 -4.81 -5.67 -14.28
C ALA A 182 -6.12 -6.29 -13.76
N ARG A 183 -6.89 -6.95 -14.63
CA ARG A 183 -8.11 -7.69 -14.25
C ARG A 183 -7.80 -8.79 -13.25
N ALA A 184 -6.84 -9.66 -13.53
CA ALA A 184 -6.46 -10.77 -12.65
C ALA A 184 -5.98 -10.27 -11.27
N LYS A 185 -5.21 -9.17 -11.24
CA LYS A 185 -4.81 -8.50 -10.00
C LYS A 185 -6.02 -7.99 -9.21
N ALA A 186 -6.97 -7.34 -9.86
CA ALA A 186 -8.17 -6.82 -9.21
C ALA A 186 -9.06 -7.94 -8.65
N GLU A 187 -9.18 -9.05 -9.36
CA GLU A 187 -9.88 -10.24 -8.89
C GLU A 187 -9.22 -10.82 -7.64
N ARG A 188 -7.89 -10.95 -7.63
CA ARG A 188 -7.13 -11.38 -6.44
C ARG A 188 -7.30 -10.42 -5.26
N ILE A 189 -7.36 -9.11 -5.50
CA ILE A 189 -7.62 -8.11 -4.47
C ILE A 189 -9.02 -8.31 -3.90
N PHE A 190 -10.01 -8.46 -4.75
CA PHE A 190 -11.41 -8.68 -4.34
C PHE A 190 -11.55 -9.94 -3.49
N ASP A 191 -10.98 -11.07 -3.95
CA ASP A 191 -11.05 -12.36 -3.26
C ASP A 191 -10.36 -12.35 -1.87
N ARG A 192 -9.43 -11.42 -1.64
CA ARG A 192 -8.73 -11.23 -0.36
C ARG A 192 -9.42 -10.24 0.57
N THR A 193 -10.35 -9.44 0.06
CA THR A 193 -11.03 -8.41 0.86
C THR A 193 -12.32 -9.00 1.44
N PRO A 194 -12.49 -9.04 2.77
CA PRO A 194 -13.66 -9.63 3.38
C PRO A 194 -14.95 -8.87 3.05
N GLY A 195 -16.00 -9.60 2.64
CA GLY A 195 -17.37 -9.09 2.50
C GLY A 195 -17.52 -7.92 1.52
N THR A 196 -18.38 -6.96 1.86
CA THR A 196 -18.69 -5.75 1.07
C THR A 196 -17.80 -4.56 1.44
N GLU A 197 -16.73 -4.80 2.18
CA GLU A 197 -15.81 -3.78 2.69
C GLU A 197 -14.97 -3.01 1.63
N PRO A 198 -14.78 -3.48 0.37
CA PRO A 198 -13.99 -2.74 -0.61
C PRO A 198 -14.43 -1.29 -0.82
N ALA A 199 -15.73 -1.01 -0.78
CA ALA A 199 -16.25 0.36 -0.92
C ALA A 199 -15.89 1.23 0.29
N VAL A 200 -16.05 0.68 1.49
CA VAL A 200 -15.71 1.32 2.76
C VAL A 200 -14.21 1.58 2.85
N GLN A 201 -13.40 0.56 2.53
CA GLN A 201 -11.95 0.69 2.53
C GLN A 201 -11.48 1.82 1.60
N MET A 202 -12.05 1.93 0.41
CA MET A 202 -11.70 3.00 -0.52
C MET A 202 -12.09 4.37 0.03
N ALA A 203 -13.30 4.52 0.57
CA ALA A 203 -13.76 5.79 1.14
C ALA A 203 -12.85 6.27 2.27
N ASN A 204 -12.49 5.36 3.19
CA ASN A 204 -11.58 5.67 4.30
C ASN A 204 -10.19 6.09 3.82
N GLN A 205 -9.61 5.36 2.86
CA GLN A 205 -8.30 5.69 2.29
C GLN A 205 -8.29 7.08 1.64
N MET A 206 -9.33 7.42 0.90
CA MET A 206 -9.47 8.74 0.29
C MET A 206 -9.60 9.82 1.35
N GLY A 207 -10.38 9.58 2.40
CA GLY A 207 -10.53 10.49 3.55
C GLY A 207 -9.19 10.83 4.21
N VAL A 208 -8.35 9.84 4.48
CA VAL A 208 -7.02 10.05 5.09
C VAL A 208 -6.09 10.85 4.18
N VAL A 209 -6.13 10.60 2.87
CA VAL A 209 -5.29 11.32 1.89
C VAL A 209 -5.69 12.77 1.77
N PHE A 210 -6.99 13.06 1.69
CA PHE A 210 -7.49 14.43 1.48
C PHE A 210 -7.56 15.25 2.77
N ALA A 211 -7.70 14.63 3.92
CA ALA A 211 -7.71 15.33 5.21
C ALA A 211 -6.35 15.91 5.63
N GLY A 212 -5.31 15.74 4.81
CA GLY A 212 -3.98 16.26 5.11
C GLY A 212 -3.34 15.65 6.35
N GLY A 213 -3.66 14.44 6.67
CA GLY A 213 -3.34 13.50 7.74
C GLY A 213 -2.11 13.64 8.63
N LEU A 214 -1.41 14.78 8.61
CA LEU A 214 -0.24 15.05 9.47
C LEU A 214 -0.60 15.80 10.77
N HIS A 215 -1.82 16.36 10.86
CA HIS A 215 -2.20 17.28 11.94
C HIS A 215 -3.40 16.73 12.71
N ARG A 216 -3.14 15.85 13.64
CA ARG A 216 -3.96 15.70 14.86
C ARG A 216 -3.04 15.51 16.04
#